data_a282b647d34e79d6d420b9c95aa3c505
#
_entry.id   a282b647d34e79d6d420b9c95aa3c505
#
_cell.length_a   1.000
_cell.length_b   1.000
_cell.length_c   1.000
_cell.angle_alpha   90.00
_cell.angle_beta   90.00
_cell.angle_gamma   90.00
#
_symmetry.space_group_name_H-M   'P 1'
#
loop_
_entity.id
_entity.type
_entity.pdbx_description
1 polymer ?
#
loop_
_entity_poly.entity_id
_entity_poly.type
_entity_poly.pdbx_seq_one_letter_code
_entity_poly.pdbx_strand_id
1 'polypeptide(L)' 'MKFVLYEVTDDYDVVIKLSFENYTYLNAFIEQHTAEKKYTPRFLVMEFNAEGDIDFMSEYQGTKQNYRKCLAEFIE' A
#
# COMPACT_ATOMS: atom_id res chain seq x y z
N MET A 1 10.59 5.91 8.98
CA MET A 1 9.43 5.10 8.61
C MET A 1 9.52 4.73 7.14
N LYS A 2 9.13 3.52 6.79
CA LYS A 2 9.25 3.02 5.43
C LYS A 2 7.94 2.37 5.01
N PHE A 3 7.61 2.52 3.72
CA PHE A 3 6.39 1.93 3.16
C PHE A 3 6.77 1.02 2.01
N VAL A 4 6.14 -0.14 1.93
CA VAL A 4 6.25 -1.02 0.76
C VAL A 4 4.87 -1.15 0.13
N LEU A 5 4.81 -0.82 -1.15
CA LEU A 5 3.56 -0.88 -1.92
C LEU A 5 3.65 -2.02 -2.92
N TYR A 6 2.56 -2.79 -2.99
CA TYR A 6 2.37 -3.79 -4.03
C TYR A 6 1.14 -3.41 -4.85
N GLU A 7 1.28 -3.31 -6.16
CA GLU A 7 0.09 -3.34 -7.01
C GLU A 7 -0.23 -4.81 -7.25
N VAL A 8 -1.48 -5.20 -7.05
CA VAL A 8 -1.90 -6.59 -7.17
C VAL A 8 -3.11 -6.71 -8.10
N THR A 9 -3.27 -7.90 -8.67
CA THR A 9 -4.45 -8.26 -9.46
C THR A 9 -5.62 -8.57 -8.52
N ASP A 10 -6.79 -8.84 -9.10
CA ASP A 10 -7.96 -9.26 -8.32
C ASP A 10 -7.72 -10.56 -7.56
N ASP A 11 -6.78 -11.38 -8.03
CA ASP A 11 -6.38 -12.62 -7.37
C ASP A 11 -5.19 -12.42 -6.43
N TYR A 12 -4.81 -11.15 -6.18
CA TYR A 12 -3.69 -10.78 -5.32
C TYR A 12 -2.31 -11.22 -5.82
N ASP A 13 -2.18 -11.43 -7.13
CA ASP A 13 -0.87 -11.63 -7.74
C ASP A 13 -0.15 -10.29 -7.83
N VAL A 14 1.12 -10.25 -7.44
CA VAL A 14 1.91 -9.03 -7.42
C VAL A 14 2.34 -8.65 -8.84
N VAL A 15 1.99 -7.43 -9.26
CA VAL A 15 2.38 -6.86 -10.54
C VAL A 15 3.57 -5.93 -10.38
N ILE A 16 3.53 -5.06 -9.36
CA ILE A 16 4.58 -4.08 -9.07
C ILE A 16 4.87 -4.10 -7.58
N LYS A 17 6.14 -3.94 -7.22
CA LYS A 17 6.58 -3.76 -5.84
C LYS A 17 7.47 -2.54 -5.76
N LEU A 18 7.12 -1.56 -4.93
CA LEU A 18 7.87 -0.32 -4.74
C LEU A 18 8.03 -0.02 -3.26
N SER A 19 9.13 0.68 -2.93
CA SER A 19 9.40 1.14 -1.57
C SER A 19 9.42 2.67 -1.55
N PHE A 20 8.87 3.25 -0.49
CA PHE A 20 8.82 4.69 -0.29
C PHE A 20 9.32 5.05 1.11
N GLU A 21 10.06 6.16 1.20
CA GLU A 21 10.62 6.65 2.46
C GLU A 21 9.59 7.45 3.27
N ASN A 22 8.58 8.00 2.61
CA ASN A 22 7.57 8.78 3.29
C ASN A 22 6.21 8.66 2.61
N TYR A 23 5.19 9.03 3.35
CA TYR A 23 3.79 8.92 2.92
C TYR A 23 3.47 9.84 1.74
N THR A 24 4.10 11.00 1.67
CA THR A 24 3.83 11.97 0.60
C THR A 24 4.15 11.38 -0.77
N TYR A 25 5.31 10.73 -0.90
CA TYR A 25 5.69 10.10 -2.17
C TYR A 25 4.83 8.89 -2.50
N LEU A 26 4.49 8.11 -1.48
CA LEU A 26 3.59 6.98 -1.66
C LEU A 26 2.24 7.45 -2.21
N ASN A 27 1.66 8.46 -1.59
CA ASN A 27 0.36 8.98 -1.97
C ASN A 27 0.38 9.60 -3.38
N ALA A 28 1.45 10.32 -3.71
CA ALA A 28 1.63 10.89 -5.05
C ALA A 28 1.69 9.79 -6.11
N PHE A 29 2.39 8.70 -5.82
CA PHE A 29 2.45 7.57 -6.75
C PHE A 29 1.07 6.95 -6.97
N ILE A 30 0.33 6.71 -5.89
CA ILE A 30 -1.00 6.10 -5.97
C ILE A 30 -1.92 6.98 -6.83
N GLU A 31 -1.92 8.29 -6.58
CA GLU A 31 -2.76 9.23 -7.34
C GLU A 31 -2.39 9.24 -8.82
N GLN A 32 -1.11 9.37 -9.14
CA GLN A 32 -0.66 9.44 -10.52
C GLN A 32 -0.89 8.12 -11.26
N HIS A 33 -0.54 7.02 -10.63
CA HIS A 33 -0.68 5.69 -11.23
C HIS A 33 -2.14 5.38 -11.52
N THR A 34 -3.04 5.71 -10.58
CA THR A 34 -4.48 5.51 -10.75
C THR A 34 -5.02 6.34 -11.91
N ALA A 35 -4.56 7.59 -12.02
CA ALA A 35 -5.01 8.50 -13.09
C ALA A 35 -4.57 8.03 -14.48
N GLU A 36 -3.44 7.33 -14.58
CA GLU A 36 -2.89 6.85 -15.85
C GLU A 36 -3.52 5.56 -16.34
N LYS A 37 -4.21 4.83 -15.48
CA LYS A 37 -4.77 3.52 -15.83
C LYS A 37 -6.23 3.64 -16.25
N LYS A 38 -6.64 2.76 -17.14
CA LYS A 38 -8.04 2.66 -17.60
C LYS A 38 -8.87 1.76 -16.70
N TYR A 39 -8.23 1.09 -15.76
CA TYR A 39 -8.87 0.27 -14.74
C TYR A 39 -8.52 0.84 -13.37
N THR A 40 -9.24 0.44 -12.34
CA THR A 40 -8.94 0.85 -10.97
C THR A 40 -7.89 -0.09 -10.38
N PRO A 41 -6.65 0.38 -10.18
CA PRO A 41 -5.62 -0.49 -9.61
C PRO A 41 -5.89 -0.81 -8.15
N ARG A 42 -5.47 -1.99 -7.71
CA ARG A 42 -5.55 -2.40 -6.31
C ARG A 42 -4.15 -2.40 -5.72
N PHE A 43 -3.99 -1.78 -4.55
CA PHE A 43 -2.70 -1.73 -3.87
C PHE A 43 -2.79 -2.30 -2.47
N LEU A 44 -1.72 -2.99 -2.08
CA LEU A 44 -1.47 -3.35 -0.69
C LEU A 44 -0.27 -2.54 -0.22
N VAL A 45 -0.39 -1.90 0.93
CA VAL A 45 0.67 -1.07 1.49
C VAL A 45 1.00 -1.57 2.89
N MET A 46 2.29 -1.82 3.12
CA MET A 46 2.82 -2.18 4.44
C MET A 46 3.61 -1.02 4.98
N GLU A 47 3.32 -0.62 6.23
CA GLU A 47 4.00 0.48 6.91
C GLU A 47 4.95 -0.10 7.96
N PHE A 48 6.24 0.17 7.80
CA PHE A 48 7.28 -0.31 8.70
C PHE A 48 7.70 0.80 9.66
N ASN A 49 7.94 0.44 10.92
CA ASN A 49 8.46 1.38 11.90
C ASN A 49 9.98 1.51 11.79
N ALA A 50 10.59 2.33 12.66
CA ALA A 50 12.03 2.57 12.66
C ALA A 50 12.85 1.32 12.99
N GLU A 51 12.24 0.33 13.64
CA GLU A 51 12.87 -0.94 13.99
C GLU A 51 12.78 -1.98 12.89
N GLY A 52 12.05 -1.67 11.80
CA GLY A 52 11.89 -2.57 10.67
C GLY A 52 10.72 -3.54 10.80
N ASP A 53 9.88 -3.36 11.81
CA ASP A 53 8.70 -4.18 12.00
C ASP A 53 7.50 -3.58 11.29
N ILE A 54 6.58 -4.42 10.83
CA ILE A 54 5.35 -3.97 10.17
C ILE A 54 4.35 -3.51 11.24
N ASP A 55 3.97 -2.22 11.19
CA ASP A 55 2.98 -1.67 12.11
C ASP A 55 1.57 -1.73 11.55
N PHE A 56 1.42 -1.44 10.25
CA PHE A 56 0.10 -1.36 9.62
C PHE A 56 0.12 -1.97 8.24
N MET A 57 -1.04 -2.47 7.84
CA MET A 57 -1.31 -2.91 6.47
C MET A 57 -2.54 -2.18 5.97
N SER A 58 -2.50 -1.71 4.73
CA SER A 58 -3.60 -0.98 4.10
C SER A 58 -3.92 -1.58 2.74
N GLU A 59 -5.19 -1.53 2.37
CA GLU A 59 -5.62 -1.88 1.02
C GLU A 59 -6.27 -0.66 0.37
N TYR A 60 -5.90 -0.41 -0.90
CA TYR A 60 -6.45 0.68 -1.67
C TYR A 60 -7.10 0.14 -2.94
N GLN A 61 -8.22 0.75 -3.33
CA GLN A 61 -8.77 0.63 -4.68
C GLN A 61 -8.64 2.00 -5.33
N GLY A 62 -7.68 2.12 -6.25
CA GLY A 62 -7.28 3.40 -6.76
C GLY A 62 -6.77 4.27 -5.62
N THR A 63 -7.31 5.48 -5.49
CA THR A 63 -6.93 6.42 -4.42
C THR A 63 -7.70 6.18 -3.13
N LYS A 64 -8.70 5.31 -3.15
CA LYS A 64 -9.54 5.05 -1.99
C LYS A 64 -8.91 4.02 -1.08
N GLN A 65 -8.62 4.42 0.16
CA GLN A 65 -8.17 3.48 1.18
C GLN A 65 -9.40 2.73 1.72
N ASN A 66 -9.47 1.43 1.41
CA ASN A 66 -10.61 0.60 1.81
C ASN A 66 -10.43 0.03 3.21
N TYR A 67 -9.17 -0.16 3.62
CA TYR A 67 -8.89 -0.88 4.85
C TYR A 67 -7.49 -0.54 5.33
N ARG A 68 -7.37 -0.24 6.62
CA ARG A 68 -6.09 -0.06 7.30
C ARG A 68 -6.17 -0.73 8.65
N LYS A 69 -5.26 -1.64 8.91
CA LYS A 69 -5.27 -2.41 10.15
C LYS A 69 -3.90 -2.37 10.81
N CYS A 70 -3.89 -2.08 12.10
CA CYS A 70 -2.69 -2.19 12.91
C CYS A 70 -2.30 -3.67 13.03
N LEU A 71 -1.02 -3.99 12.80
CA LEU A 71 -0.58 -5.37 12.85
C LEU A 71 -0.81 -6.01 14.22
N ALA A 72 -0.74 -5.21 15.28
CA ALA A 72 -1.01 -5.69 16.64
C ALA A 72 -2.41 -6.29 16.80
N GLU A 73 -3.38 -5.90 15.96
CA GLU A 73 -4.74 -6.44 15.98
C GLU A 73 -4.79 -7.89 15.50
N PHE A 74 -3.77 -8.36 14.80
CA PHE A 74 -3.68 -9.76 14.35
C PHE A 74 -3.06 -10.68 15.40
N ILE A 75 -2.45 -10.10 16.43
CA ILE A 75 -1.76 -10.84 17.48
C ILE A 75 -2.65 -10.85 18.72
N GLU A 76 -3.13 -12.01 19.07
CA GLU A 76 -3.92 -12.18 20.28
C GLU A 76 -3.24 -13.10 21.27
#